data_264883bb9d1978117c54be9a383dfa16
#
_entry.id   264883bb9d1978117c54be9a383dfa16
#
_cell.length_a   1.000
_cell.length_b   1.000
_cell.length_c   1.000
_cell.angle_alpha   90.00
_cell.angle_beta   90.00
_cell.angle_gamma   90.00
#
_symmetry.space_group_name_H-M   'P 1'
#
loop_
_entity.id
_entity.type
_entity.pdbx_description
1 polymer ?
#
loop_
_entity_poly.entity_id
_entity_poly.type
_entity_poly.pdbx_seq_one_letter_code
_entity_poly.pdbx_strand_id
1 'polypeptide(L)'
;DAIGDESFESLKGALIEASLILKGTVNVDERAPGGHELIVTSAEVIGAVRAETPFPITESAMEAADGGETEFLLDNRHLYLRTGRMTDMLKIRSSVFGAIHSYFRGRDFTEYQAPNFVAGAVEGGSTLFEVPYFGRKAYLTQSWQLYAEAAMPALERLYTIAPSFRAEKSRTRRHLTEFWHAEMEVAWASNAEIMSHGEGLVRHIAKTVLEERESELSSIDRDLELLTRYADNPYPRMRYDEAVETLQGMGIEIEWGQDLDYSKEKVLTQDFEVPHFLTHYPKIAKPFYHRVDPDDGNYVLCHDLLAPEGYGEIIGGGERTWSEEE
;
A
#
# COMPACT_ATOMS: atom_id res chain seq x y z
N ASP A 1 -36.13 -31.03 5.63
CA ASP A 1 -36.50 -32.40 6.04
C ASP A 1 -35.33 -33.34 6.37
N ALA A 2 -34.08 -32.92 6.11
CA ALA A 2 -32.91 -33.79 6.33
C ALA A 2 -32.31 -33.72 7.75
N ILE A 3 -32.59 -32.65 8.51
CA ILE A 3 -31.91 -32.36 9.80
C ILE A 3 -32.84 -32.47 11.04
N GLY A 4 -34.09 -32.80 10.89
CA GLY A 4 -35.09 -32.85 11.98
C GLY A 4 -35.47 -31.45 12.52
N ASP A 5 -36.70 -31.36 13.04
CA ASP A 5 -37.31 -30.06 13.39
C ASP A 5 -36.59 -29.31 14.50
N GLU A 6 -36.04 -29.99 15.51
CA GLU A 6 -35.33 -29.37 16.64
C GLU A 6 -34.00 -28.71 16.21
N SER A 7 -33.22 -29.42 15.39
CA SER A 7 -31.96 -28.88 14.83
C SER A 7 -32.22 -27.73 13.86
N PHE A 8 -33.29 -27.81 13.08
CA PHE A 8 -33.72 -26.74 12.17
C PHE A 8 -34.12 -25.46 12.90
N GLU A 9 -34.92 -25.56 13.94
CA GLU A 9 -35.37 -24.39 14.74
C GLU A 9 -34.14 -23.79 15.49
N SER A 10 -33.20 -24.59 15.97
CA SER A 10 -31.97 -24.12 16.58
C SER A 10 -31.10 -23.32 15.60
N LEU A 11 -30.97 -23.81 14.36
CA LEU A 11 -30.23 -23.08 13.31
C LEU A 11 -30.95 -21.79 12.90
N LYS A 12 -32.25 -21.81 12.75
CA LYS A 12 -33.06 -20.65 12.37
C LYS A 12 -32.95 -19.52 13.39
N GLY A 13 -32.74 -19.84 14.67
CA GLY A 13 -32.52 -18.88 15.74
C GLY A 13 -31.07 -18.42 15.89
N ALA A 14 -30.15 -18.98 15.15
CA ALA A 14 -28.74 -18.58 15.22
C ALA A 14 -28.53 -17.19 14.61
N LEU A 15 -27.90 -16.30 15.38
CA LEU A 15 -27.52 -14.96 14.92
C LEU A 15 -26.16 -14.98 14.22
N ILE A 16 -25.85 -13.90 13.48
CA ILE A 16 -24.53 -13.69 12.85
C ILE A 16 -23.43 -13.86 13.90
N GLU A 17 -22.34 -14.53 13.53
CA GLU A 17 -21.20 -14.88 14.40
C GLU A 17 -21.46 -16.04 15.37
N ALA A 18 -22.61 -16.73 15.32
CA ALA A 18 -22.78 -17.98 16.03
C ALA A 18 -21.83 -19.07 15.46
N SER A 19 -21.22 -19.86 16.33
CA SER A 19 -20.37 -20.97 15.95
C SER A 19 -21.16 -22.27 15.83
N LEU A 20 -21.05 -22.94 14.69
CA LEU A 20 -21.83 -24.13 14.36
C LEU A 20 -20.95 -25.29 13.94
N ILE A 21 -21.35 -26.53 14.25
CA ILE A 21 -20.86 -27.73 13.59
C ILE A 21 -21.96 -28.22 12.66
N LEU A 22 -21.66 -28.26 11.36
CA LEU A 22 -22.55 -28.78 10.34
C LEU A 22 -21.97 -30.06 9.75
N LYS A 23 -22.79 -31.08 9.59
CA LYS A 23 -22.46 -32.31 8.86
C LYS A 23 -23.43 -32.47 7.70
N GLY A 24 -22.93 -32.96 6.56
CA GLY A 24 -23.77 -33.11 5.40
C GLY A 24 -23.01 -33.67 4.20
N THR A 25 -23.66 -33.62 3.04
CA THR A 25 -23.11 -34.02 1.75
C THR A 25 -22.81 -32.78 0.91
N VAL A 26 -21.62 -32.71 0.35
CA VAL A 26 -21.26 -31.64 -0.59
C VAL A 26 -21.99 -31.88 -1.90
N ASN A 27 -22.69 -30.85 -2.37
CA ASN A 27 -23.39 -30.82 -3.65
C ASN A 27 -22.77 -29.75 -4.55
N VAL A 28 -22.63 -30.04 -5.84
CA VAL A 28 -22.18 -29.08 -6.84
C VAL A 28 -23.37 -28.18 -7.20
N ASP A 29 -23.25 -26.89 -6.99
CA ASP A 29 -24.22 -25.88 -7.44
C ASP A 29 -23.47 -24.63 -7.91
N GLU A 30 -23.50 -24.37 -9.20
CA GLU A 30 -22.79 -23.22 -9.82
C GLU A 30 -23.27 -21.86 -9.30
N ARG A 31 -24.48 -21.79 -8.68
CA ARG A 31 -25.02 -20.57 -8.08
C ARG A 31 -24.49 -20.31 -6.67
N ALA A 32 -23.92 -21.34 -6.03
CA ALA A 32 -23.35 -21.22 -4.69
C ALA A 32 -21.97 -20.58 -4.74
N PRO A 33 -21.59 -19.76 -3.74
CA PRO A 33 -20.24 -19.23 -3.64
C PRO A 33 -19.19 -20.37 -3.66
N GLY A 34 -18.24 -20.33 -4.61
CA GLY A 34 -17.27 -21.38 -4.81
C GLY A 34 -17.80 -22.64 -5.52
N GLY A 35 -19.01 -22.59 -6.11
CA GLY A 35 -19.56 -23.68 -6.94
C GLY A 35 -20.07 -24.89 -6.17
N HIS A 36 -20.16 -24.81 -4.84
CA HIS A 36 -20.56 -25.93 -3.98
C HIS A 36 -21.45 -25.46 -2.83
N GLU A 37 -22.36 -26.30 -2.41
CA GLU A 37 -23.18 -26.15 -1.21
C GLU A 37 -23.11 -27.38 -0.31
N LEU A 38 -23.43 -27.24 0.96
CA LEU A 38 -23.54 -28.34 1.91
C LEU A 38 -25.02 -28.67 2.17
N ILE A 39 -25.47 -29.84 1.72
CA ILE A 39 -26.77 -30.38 2.11
C ILE A 39 -26.63 -30.92 3.52
N VAL A 40 -27.09 -30.10 4.49
CA VAL A 40 -26.90 -30.39 5.91
C VAL A 40 -27.82 -31.51 6.36
N THR A 41 -27.25 -32.53 7.03
CA THR A 41 -27.96 -33.67 7.65
C THR A 41 -27.93 -33.61 9.17
N SER A 42 -27.03 -32.84 9.77
CA SER A 42 -26.92 -32.62 11.21
C SER A 42 -26.32 -31.27 11.50
N ALA A 43 -26.80 -30.57 12.50
CA ALA A 43 -26.33 -29.26 12.93
C ALA A 43 -26.30 -29.17 14.46
N GLU A 44 -25.25 -28.54 14.98
CA GLU A 44 -25.09 -28.29 16.41
C GLU A 44 -24.59 -26.84 16.61
N VAL A 45 -25.25 -26.06 17.46
CA VAL A 45 -24.83 -24.71 17.85
C VAL A 45 -23.83 -24.84 19.01
N ILE A 46 -22.56 -24.57 18.75
CA ILE A 46 -21.49 -24.63 19.75
C ILE A 46 -21.40 -23.34 20.58
N GLY A 47 -21.57 -22.18 19.91
CA GLY A 47 -21.54 -20.87 20.55
C GLY A 47 -22.67 -20.01 20.01
N ALA A 48 -23.68 -19.75 20.83
CA ALA A 48 -24.76 -18.85 20.47
C ALA A 48 -24.37 -17.39 20.72
N VAL A 49 -24.83 -16.51 19.84
CA VAL A 49 -24.76 -15.05 20.05
C VAL A 49 -25.99 -14.60 20.84
N ARG A 50 -25.79 -13.75 21.83
CA ARG A 50 -26.88 -13.22 22.66
C ARG A 50 -27.70 -12.19 21.88
N ALA A 51 -29.01 -12.28 21.92
CA ALA A 51 -29.89 -11.34 21.22
C ALA A 51 -29.73 -9.88 21.73
N GLU A 52 -29.34 -9.72 23.00
CA GLU A 52 -29.13 -8.41 23.64
C GLU A 52 -27.84 -7.73 23.17
N THR A 53 -26.88 -8.50 22.64
CA THR A 53 -25.58 -8.02 22.14
C THR A 53 -25.27 -8.64 20.78
N PRO A 54 -26.06 -8.33 19.74
CA PRO A 54 -25.82 -8.87 18.40
C PRO A 54 -24.51 -8.33 17.82
N PHE A 55 -24.00 -9.02 16.82
CA PHE A 55 -22.83 -8.54 16.10
C PHE A 55 -23.11 -7.18 15.44
N PRO A 56 -22.34 -6.13 15.74
CA PRO A 56 -22.71 -4.76 15.38
C PRO A 56 -22.35 -4.36 13.95
N ILE A 57 -21.48 -5.13 13.27
CA ILE A 57 -21.02 -4.81 11.91
C ILE A 57 -22.00 -5.45 10.91
N THR A 58 -22.80 -4.64 10.25
CA THR A 58 -23.77 -5.03 9.22
C THR A 58 -23.27 -4.69 7.83
N GLU A 59 -23.89 -5.27 6.80
CA GLU A 59 -23.59 -4.91 5.40
C GLU A 59 -23.83 -3.41 5.16
N SER A 60 -24.91 -2.85 5.70
CA SER A 60 -25.19 -1.41 5.59
C SER A 60 -24.15 -0.54 6.29
N ALA A 61 -23.55 -0.99 7.40
CA ALA A 61 -22.44 -0.28 8.05
C ALA A 61 -21.17 -0.31 7.17
N MET A 62 -20.93 -1.40 6.46
CA MET A 62 -19.80 -1.52 5.54
C MET A 62 -19.98 -0.70 4.26
N GLU A 63 -21.19 -0.68 3.69
CA GLU A 63 -21.54 0.14 2.53
C GLU A 63 -21.47 1.64 2.85
N ALA A 64 -21.87 2.04 4.06
CA ALA A 64 -21.82 3.42 4.52
C ALA A 64 -20.38 3.88 4.92
N ALA A 65 -19.40 2.99 4.95
CA ALA A 65 -18.02 3.33 5.34
C ALA A 65 -17.38 4.43 4.46
N ASP A 66 -17.83 4.57 3.21
CA ASP A 66 -17.44 5.68 2.34
C ASP A 66 -18.11 7.02 2.71
N GLY A 67 -19.11 7.01 3.59
CA GLY A 67 -19.99 8.16 3.90
C GLY A 67 -20.07 8.62 5.35
N GLY A 68 -19.38 8.00 6.32
CA GLY A 68 -19.44 8.48 7.72
C GLY A 68 -19.32 7.44 8.83
N GLU A 69 -19.43 6.15 8.54
CA GLU A 69 -19.26 5.10 9.54
C GLU A 69 -17.83 4.58 9.68
N THR A 70 -16.86 5.19 8.97
CA THR A 70 -15.44 4.81 9.03
C THR A 70 -14.89 4.85 10.46
N GLU A 71 -15.25 5.87 11.24
CA GLU A 71 -14.86 5.99 12.65
C GLU A 71 -15.41 4.82 13.47
N PHE A 72 -16.69 4.48 13.31
CA PHE A 72 -17.33 3.34 13.98
C PHE A 72 -16.63 2.02 13.64
N LEU A 73 -16.30 1.77 12.38
CA LEU A 73 -15.59 0.56 11.95
C LEU A 73 -14.17 0.49 12.51
N LEU A 74 -13.47 1.64 12.58
CA LEU A 74 -12.12 1.72 13.15
C LEU A 74 -12.14 1.51 14.67
N ASP A 75 -13.11 2.07 15.38
CA ASP A 75 -13.31 1.87 16.82
C ASP A 75 -13.66 0.42 17.16
N ASN A 76 -14.38 -0.24 16.25
CA ASN A 76 -14.72 -1.66 16.34
C ASN A 76 -13.81 -2.55 15.48
N ARG A 77 -12.55 -2.17 15.29
CA ARG A 77 -11.60 -2.84 14.41
C ARG A 77 -11.48 -4.35 14.66
N HIS A 78 -11.52 -4.78 15.91
CA HIS A 78 -11.48 -6.19 16.32
C HIS A 78 -12.65 -7.04 15.78
N LEU A 79 -13.78 -6.40 15.45
CA LEU A 79 -14.93 -7.01 14.81
C LEU A 79 -14.88 -6.80 13.28
N TYR A 80 -14.50 -5.59 12.84
CA TYR A 80 -14.40 -5.25 11.43
C TYR A 80 -13.41 -6.15 10.67
N LEU A 81 -12.30 -6.54 11.31
CA LEU A 81 -11.31 -7.48 10.74
C LEU A 81 -11.90 -8.86 10.37
N ARG A 82 -13.08 -9.22 10.90
CA ARG A 82 -13.75 -10.50 10.68
C ARG A 82 -14.69 -10.49 9.48
N THR A 83 -14.91 -9.33 8.87
CA THR A 83 -15.73 -9.23 7.66
C THR A 83 -15.03 -9.82 6.44
N GLY A 84 -15.82 -10.33 5.47
CA GLY A 84 -15.27 -10.89 4.23
C GLY A 84 -14.34 -9.91 3.50
N ARG A 85 -14.82 -8.66 3.31
CA ARG A 85 -14.03 -7.60 2.65
C ARG A 85 -12.67 -7.37 3.31
N MET A 86 -12.61 -7.25 4.66
CA MET A 86 -11.35 -7.04 5.36
C MET A 86 -10.45 -8.28 5.33
N THR A 87 -11.04 -9.47 5.42
CA THR A 87 -10.31 -10.73 5.29
C THR A 87 -9.63 -10.82 3.91
N ASP A 88 -10.34 -10.47 2.84
CA ASP A 88 -9.80 -10.52 1.48
C ASP A 88 -8.72 -9.44 1.27
N MET A 89 -8.93 -8.23 1.77
CA MET A 89 -7.88 -7.18 1.76
C MET A 89 -6.62 -7.61 2.51
N LEU A 90 -6.75 -8.30 3.65
CA LEU A 90 -5.58 -8.79 4.41
C LEU A 90 -4.83 -9.92 3.69
N LYS A 91 -5.54 -10.79 2.97
CA LYS A 91 -4.93 -11.84 2.13
C LYS A 91 -4.17 -11.22 0.95
N ILE A 92 -4.79 -10.25 0.25
CA ILE A 92 -4.13 -9.50 -0.84
C ILE A 92 -2.88 -8.81 -0.30
N ARG A 93 -2.99 -8.10 0.83
CA ARG A 93 -1.84 -7.46 1.49
C ARG A 93 -0.73 -8.44 1.81
N SER A 94 -1.06 -9.62 2.31
CA SER A 94 -0.08 -10.68 2.61
C SER A 94 0.67 -11.12 1.34
N SER A 95 -0.03 -11.30 0.21
CA SER A 95 0.60 -11.61 -1.07
C SER A 95 1.48 -10.49 -1.60
N VAL A 96 1.07 -9.21 -1.41
CA VAL A 96 1.93 -8.05 -1.74
C VAL A 96 3.25 -8.09 -0.97
N PHE A 97 3.24 -8.36 0.35
CA PHE A 97 4.48 -8.48 1.14
C PHE A 97 5.35 -9.64 0.62
N GLY A 98 4.75 -10.79 0.34
CA GLY A 98 5.44 -11.93 -0.26
C GLY A 98 6.08 -11.60 -1.60
N ALA A 99 5.35 -10.88 -2.46
CA ALA A 99 5.84 -10.43 -3.76
C ALA A 99 7.03 -9.47 -3.64
N ILE A 100 6.99 -8.51 -2.72
CA ILE A 100 8.11 -7.59 -2.48
C ILE A 100 9.36 -8.39 -2.05
N HIS A 101 9.24 -9.29 -1.08
CA HIS A 101 10.36 -10.14 -0.66
C HIS A 101 10.89 -11.01 -1.79
N SER A 102 10.02 -11.66 -2.57
CA SER A 102 10.45 -12.53 -3.68
C SER A 102 11.13 -11.74 -4.80
N TYR A 103 10.66 -10.54 -5.09
CA TYR A 103 11.28 -9.64 -6.07
C TYR A 103 12.72 -9.31 -5.71
N PHE A 104 12.94 -8.82 -4.50
CA PHE A 104 14.27 -8.39 -4.06
C PHE A 104 15.23 -9.56 -3.87
N ARG A 105 14.80 -10.63 -3.19
CA ARG A 105 15.63 -11.83 -2.98
C ARG A 105 16.01 -12.53 -4.28
N GLY A 106 15.12 -12.54 -5.27
CA GLY A 106 15.41 -13.07 -6.61
C GLY A 106 16.39 -12.22 -7.44
N ARG A 107 16.85 -11.07 -6.91
CA ARG A 107 17.81 -10.15 -7.54
C ARG A 107 19.03 -9.84 -6.65
N ASP A 108 19.33 -10.75 -5.74
CA ASP A 108 20.48 -10.71 -4.82
C ASP A 108 20.50 -9.48 -3.88
N PHE A 109 19.31 -8.98 -3.50
CA PHE A 109 19.22 -7.96 -2.47
C PHE A 109 19.25 -8.62 -1.09
N THR A 110 19.99 -8.00 -0.17
CA THR A 110 20.02 -8.36 1.23
C THR A 110 18.97 -7.58 2.00
N GLU A 111 18.10 -8.27 2.74
CA GLU A 111 17.20 -7.61 3.69
C GLU A 111 18.00 -7.12 4.90
N TYR A 112 17.92 -5.82 5.17
CA TYR A 112 18.62 -5.18 6.27
C TYR A 112 17.65 -4.41 7.16
N GLN A 113 17.64 -4.73 8.46
CA GLN A 113 16.75 -4.11 9.44
C GLN A 113 17.50 -3.01 10.21
N ALA A 114 16.88 -1.84 10.34
CA ALA A 114 17.40 -0.70 11.10
C ALA A 114 16.55 -0.42 12.35
N PRO A 115 17.09 0.28 13.37
CA PRO A 115 16.34 0.70 14.53
C PRO A 115 15.19 1.65 14.19
N ASN A 116 14.05 1.48 14.87
CA ASN A 116 12.92 2.42 14.77
C ASN A 116 13.08 3.65 15.68
N PHE A 117 13.87 3.55 16.76
CA PHE A 117 14.24 4.69 17.61
C PHE A 117 15.53 5.30 17.10
N VAL A 118 15.47 6.55 16.67
CA VAL A 118 16.60 7.25 16.04
C VAL A 118 16.92 8.55 16.75
N ALA A 119 18.12 9.07 16.53
CA ALA A 119 18.58 10.30 17.20
C ALA A 119 18.23 11.59 16.44
N GLY A 120 17.82 11.50 15.17
CA GLY A 120 17.58 12.66 14.31
C GLY A 120 16.63 12.38 13.15
N ALA A 121 16.40 13.42 12.35
CA ALA A 121 15.51 13.39 11.18
C ALA A 121 16.24 12.91 9.92
N VAL A 122 15.50 12.27 9.02
CA VAL A 122 15.90 12.04 7.62
C VAL A 122 15.29 13.12 6.72
N GLU A 123 13.99 13.39 6.90
CA GLU A 123 13.21 14.34 6.12
C GLU A 123 12.51 15.34 7.04
N GLY A 124 13.09 16.53 7.24
CA GLY A 124 12.45 17.64 7.98
C GLY A 124 12.13 17.34 9.45
N GLY A 125 12.71 18.08 10.35
CA GLY A 125 12.53 17.88 11.82
C GLY A 125 11.13 18.15 12.34
N SER A 126 10.26 18.85 11.59
CA SER A 126 8.90 19.22 11.99
C SER A 126 7.90 18.06 11.97
N THR A 127 8.23 16.96 11.29
CA THR A 127 7.37 15.76 11.15
C THR A 127 7.84 14.57 11.97
N LEU A 128 8.67 14.79 13.00
CA LEU A 128 9.15 13.77 13.91
C LEU A 128 8.20 13.52 15.08
N PHE A 129 7.94 12.25 15.39
CA PHE A 129 7.38 11.85 16.67
C PHE A 129 8.48 11.77 17.73
N GLU A 130 8.49 12.68 18.69
CA GLU A 130 9.43 12.66 19.82
C GLU A 130 8.99 11.61 20.85
N VAL A 131 9.94 10.81 21.32
CA VAL A 131 9.73 9.78 22.34
C VAL A 131 10.69 10.03 23.52
N PRO A 132 10.19 10.10 24.76
CA PRO A 132 11.05 10.12 25.97
C PRO A 132 11.82 8.80 26.07
N TYR A 133 13.15 8.85 26.07
CA TYR A 133 14.01 7.67 26.05
C TYR A 133 15.09 7.75 27.13
N PHE A 134 14.85 7.14 28.31
CA PHE A 134 15.79 7.07 29.44
C PHE A 134 16.47 8.42 29.81
N GLY A 135 15.68 9.49 29.92
CA GLY A 135 16.17 10.83 30.21
C GLY A 135 16.77 11.61 29.06
N ARG A 136 16.70 11.05 27.83
CA ARG A 136 17.06 11.70 26.57
C ARG A 136 15.86 11.74 25.64
N LYS A 137 15.99 12.44 24.52
CA LYS A 137 15.04 12.42 23.42
C LYS A 137 15.47 11.38 22.40
N ALA A 138 14.52 10.60 21.90
CA ALA A 138 14.61 9.81 20.70
C ALA A 138 13.43 10.15 19.79
N TYR A 139 13.46 9.70 18.57
CA TYR A 139 12.39 9.92 17.60
C TYR A 139 12.03 8.60 16.92
N LEU A 140 10.79 8.47 16.48
CA LEU A 140 10.41 7.38 15.60
C LEU A 140 10.94 7.67 14.19
N THR A 141 11.46 6.63 13.52
CA THR A 141 12.10 6.77 12.21
C THR A 141 11.11 7.20 11.12
N GLN A 142 11.52 8.10 10.23
CA GLN A 142 10.75 8.53 9.07
C GLN A 142 11.06 7.69 7.82
N SER A 143 12.25 7.08 7.77
CA SER A 143 12.77 6.27 6.67
C SER A 143 13.99 5.48 7.17
N TRP A 144 14.24 4.38 6.55
CA TRP A 144 15.38 3.51 6.77
C TRP A 144 16.65 4.01 6.05
N GLN A 145 16.51 4.96 5.12
CA GLN A 145 17.54 5.42 4.16
C GLN A 145 18.93 5.61 4.76
N LEU A 146 19.10 6.44 5.79
CA LEU A 146 20.43 6.78 6.32
C LEU A 146 21.16 5.56 6.95
N TYR A 147 20.42 4.61 7.51
CA TYR A 147 21.00 3.36 7.98
C TYR A 147 21.42 2.45 6.83
N ALA A 148 20.65 2.43 5.75
CA ALA A 148 21.01 1.69 4.55
C ALA A 148 22.27 2.26 3.89
N GLU A 149 22.35 3.58 3.74
CA GLU A 149 23.53 4.26 3.20
C GLU A 149 24.79 3.92 4.01
N ALA A 150 24.69 3.84 5.34
CA ALA A 150 25.80 3.43 6.21
C ALA A 150 26.19 1.95 6.03
N ALA A 151 25.26 1.08 5.67
CA ALA A 151 25.52 -0.35 5.45
C ALA A 151 25.94 -0.68 4.00
N MET A 152 25.67 0.21 3.05
CA MET A 152 25.90 0.02 1.62
C MET A 152 27.36 -0.34 1.24
N PRO A 153 28.40 0.20 1.87
CA PRO A 153 29.79 -0.19 1.58
C PRO A 153 30.08 -1.69 1.80
N ALA A 154 29.25 -2.37 2.60
CA ALA A 154 29.42 -3.80 2.89
C ALA A 154 28.45 -4.69 2.10
N LEU A 155 27.27 -4.21 1.77
CA LEU A 155 26.17 -5.05 1.27
C LEU A 155 25.68 -4.65 -0.14
N GLU A 156 26.05 -3.48 -0.64
CA GLU A 156 25.82 -2.94 -1.98
C GLU A 156 24.36 -2.91 -2.48
N ARG A 157 23.55 -3.93 -2.21
CA ARG A 157 22.13 -4.06 -2.59
C ARG A 157 21.30 -4.39 -1.38
N LEU A 158 20.54 -3.43 -0.91
CA LEU A 158 19.79 -3.52 0.33
C LEU A 158 18.31 -3.25 0.10
N TYR A 159 17.46 -3.91 0.86
CA TYR A 159 16.06 -3.57 0.95
C TYR A 159 15.53 -3.80 2.37
N THR A 160 14.41 -3.20 2.66
CA THR A 160 13.63 -3.47 3.88
C THR A 160 12.12 -3.39 3.59
N ILE A 161 11.32 -4.00 4.47
CA ILE A 161 9.92 -3.66 4.67
C ILE A 161 9.77 -3.40 6.17
N ALA A 162 9.64 -2.14 6.55
CA ALA A 162 9.63 -1.72 7.95
C ALA A 162 8.61 -0.59 8.18
N PRO A 163 8.13 -0.39 9.41
CA PRO A 163 7.29 0.76 9.72
C PRO A 163 8.08 2.07 9.64
N SER A 164 7.46 3.08 9.05
CA SER A 164 7.92 4.48 9.07
C SER A 164 6.85 5.37 9.68
N PHE A 165 7.27 6.47 10.30
CA PHE A 165 6.42 7.34 11.11
C PHE A 165 6.61 8.80 10.70
N ARG A 166 5.52 9.47 10.32
CA ARG A 166 5.55 10.90 9.96
C ARG A 166 4.44 11.64 10.71
N ALA A 167 4.81 12.60 11.54
CA ALA A 167 3.88 13.39 12.36
C ALA A 167 3.22 14.50 11.53
N GLU A 168 2.69 14.13 10.38
CA GLU A 168 2.00 15.04 9.48
C GLU A 168 0.53 15.17 9.87
N LYS A 169 0.03 16.42 9.98
CA LYS A 169 -1.37 16.71 10.29
C LYS A 169 -2.25 16.72 9.03
N SER A 170 -1.86 15.95 8.02
CA SER A 170 -2.62 15.86 6.77
C SER A 170 -3.84 14.95 6.93
N ARG A 171 -4.98 15.37 6.36
CA ARG A 171 -6.23 14.59 6.30
C ARG A 171 -6.49 14.08 4.88
N THR A 172 -5.47 13.66 4.17
CA THR A 172 -5.65 13.04 2.86
C THR A 172 -5.95 11.54 3.00
N ARG A 173 -6.54 10.92 1.98
CA ARG A 173 -6.79 9.47 1.95
C ARG A 173 -5.49 8.65 1.87
N ARG A 174 -4.38 9.25 1.51
CA ARG A 174 -3.09 8.60 1.23
C ARG A 174 -2.12 8.65 2.43
N HIS A 175 -2.15 9.73 3.23
CA HIS A 175 -1.17 9.93 4.30
C HIS A 175 -1.61 9.31 5.61
N LEU A 176 -0.79 8.39 6.12
CA LEU A 176 -0.89 7.81 7.45
C LEU A 176 0.30 8.27 8.29
N THR A 177 0.10 8.43 9.58
CA THR A 177 1.17 8.75 10.53
C THR A 177 2.09 7.57 10.82
N GLU A 178 1.63 6.35 10.57
CA GLU A 178 2.39 5.10 10.61
C GLU A 178 2.01 4.26 9.39
N PHE A 179 3.01 3.81 8.64
CA PHE A 179 2.82 2.99 7.45
C PHE A 179 3.98 2.01 7.25
N TRP A 180 3.71 0.93 6.56
CA TRP A 180 4.74 -0.02 6.14
C TRP A 180 5.42 0.49 4.89
N HIS A 181 6.71 0.74 5.00
CA HIS A 181 7.54 1.30 3.96
C HIS A 181 8.41 0.19 3.35
N ALA A 182 8.32 0.00 2.04
CA ALA A 182 9.25 -0.84 1.29
C ALA A 182 10.30 0.08 0.67
N GLU A 183 11.56 -0.09 1.10
CA GLU A 183 12.67 0.77 0.68
C GLU A 183 13.81 -0.09 0.11
N MET A 184 14.53 0.44 -0.87
CA MET A 184 15.76 -0.16 -1.39
C MET A 184 16.85 0.90 -1.56
N GLU A 185 18.10 0.49 -1.34
CA GLU A 185 19.28 1.27 -1.70
C GLU A 185 20.25 0.38 -2.47
N VAL A 186 20.82 0.92 -3.54
CA VAL A 186 21.71 0.18 -4.47
C VAL A 186 22.96 0.99 -4.76
N ALA A 187 24.11 0.44 -4.44
CA ALA A 187 25.41 1.05 -4.79
C ALA A 187 25.63 1.04 -6.32
N TRP A 188 26.27 2.07 -6.83
CA TRP A 188 26.71 2.21 -8.23
C TRP A 188 25.56 2.32 -9.25
N ALA A 189 24.32 2.44 -8.82
CA ALA A 189 23.17 2.50 -9.70
C ALA A 189 22.84 3.94 -10.10
N SER A 190 22.54 4.12 -11.38
CA SER A 190 21.98 5.35 -11.93
C SER A 190 20.48 5.49 -11.63
N ASN A 191 19.95 6.71 -11.75
CA ASN A 191 18.51 6.94 -11.63
C ASN A 191 17.67 6.06 -12.58
N ALA A 192 18.17 5.81 -13.79
CA ALA A 192 17.50 4.95 -14.77
C ALA A 192 17.40 3.48 -14.30
N GLU A 193 18.45 2.96 -13.65
CA GLU A 193 18.46 1.61 -13.06
C GLU A 193 17.51 1.51 -11.87
N ILE A 194 17.47 2.53 -11.01
CA ILE A 194 16.51 2.57 -9.88
C ILE A 194 15.06 2.61 -10.38
N MET A 195 14.75 3.42 -11.39
CA MET A 195 13.42 3.39 -12.04
C MET A 195 13.09 2.00 -12.59
N SER A 196 14.06 1.31 -13.19
CA SER A 196 13.86 -0.06 -13.69
C SER A 196 13.53 -1.06 -12.58
N HIS A 197 14.13 -0.89 -11.40
CA HIS A 197 13.76 -1.67 -10.22
C HIS A 197 12.36 -1.33 -9.71
N GLY A 198 11.98 -0.05 -9.65
CA GLY A 198 10.65 0.39 -9.26
C GLY A 198 9.56 -0.16 -10.18
N GLU A 199 9.76 -0.03 -11.51
CA GLU A 199 8.86 -0.61 -12.52
C GLU A 199 8.75 -2.13 -12.36
N GLY A 200 9.89 -2.82 -12.28
CA GLY A 200 9.93 -4.27 -12.14
C GLY A 200 9.25 -4.77 -10.86
N LEU A 201 9.39 -4.05 -9.76
CA LEU A 201 8.75 -4.36 -8.48
C LEU A 201 7.22 -4.27 -8.59
N VAL A 202 6.69 -3.14 -9.09
CA VAL A 202 5.24 -2.95 -9.19
C VAL A 202 4.62 -3.95 -10.17
N ARG A 203 5.27 -4.21 -11.31
CA ARG A 203 4.85 -5.25 -12.27
C ARG A 203 4.83 -6.64 -11.64
N HIS A 204 5.85 -6.97 -10.85
CA HIS A 204 5.91 -8.26 -10.14
C HIS A 204 4.81 -8.39 -9.09
N ILE A 205 4.53 -7.34 -8.31
CA ILE A 205 3.43 -7.32 -7.35
C ILE A 205 2.09 -7.53 -8.07
N ALA A 206 1.81 -6.74 -9.12
CA ALA A 206 0.56 -6.84 -9.88
C ALA A 206 0.34 -8.25 -10.43
N LYS A 207 1.38 -8.85 -11.04
CA LYS A 207 1.33 -10.23 -11.53
C LYS A 207 1.05 -11.24 -10.42
N THR A 208 1.77 -11.14 -9.31
CA THR A 208 1.62 -12.07 -8.18
C THR A 208 0.21 -12.02 -7.58
N VAL A 209 -0.35 -10.82 -7.38
CA VAL A 209 -1.70 -10.72 -6.79
C VAL A 209 -2.78 -11.17 -7.77
N LEU A 210 -2.62 -10.96 -9.07
CA LEU A 210 -3.52 -11.51 -10.10
C LEU A 210 -3.49 -13.05 -10.09
N GLU A 211 -2.32 -13.66 -9.99
CA GLU A 211 -2.17 -15.12 -9.98
C GLU A 211 -2.66 -15.77 -8.68
N GLU A 212 -2.45 -15.13 -7.53
CA GLU A 212 -2.73 -15.72 -6.21
C GLU A 212 -4.08 -15.34 -5.62
N ARG A 213 -4.65 -14.17 -6.01
CA ARG A 213 -5.76 -13.50 -5.31
C ARG A 213 -6.85 -12.96 -6.24
N GLU A 214 -7.05 -13.58 -7.40
CA GLU A 214 -8.06 -13.15 -8.37
C GLU A 214 -9.47 -13.09 -7.75
N SER A 215 -9.85 -14.09 -6.95
CA SER A 215 -11.15 -14.13 -6.28
C SER A 215 -11.31 -13.03 -5.23
N GLU A 216 -10.28 -12.79 -4.42
CA GLU A 216 -10.27 -11.73 -3.42
C GLU A 216 -10.25 -10.33 -4.05
N LEU A 217 -9.52 -10.15 -5.15
CA LEU A 217 -9.55 -8.90 -5.93
C LEU A 217 -10.94 -8.63 -6.51
N SER A 218 -11.60 -9.65 -7.06
CA SER A 218 -12.95 -9.56 -7.60
C SER A 218 -13.98 -9.26 -6.50
N SER A 219 -13.83 -9.83 -5.29
CA SER A 219 -14.74 -9.62 -4.17
C SER A 219 -14.73 -8.18 -3.63
N ILE A 220 -13.64 -7.45 -3.87
CA ILE A 220 -13.52 -6.02 -3.49
C ILE A 220 -13.72 -5.07 -4.68
N ASP A 221 -14.27 -5.58 -5.79
CA ASP A 221 -14.57 -4.82 -7.01
C ASP A 221 -13.31 -4.20 -7.68
N ARG A 222 -12.14 -4.85 -7.56
CA ARG A 222 -10.93 -4.36 -8.22
C ARG A 222 -10.96 -4.65 -9.71
N ASP A 223 -10.65 -3.64 -10.53
CA ASP A 223 -10.48 -3.78 -11.97
C ASP A 223 -9.24 -4.64 -12.29
N LEU A 224 -9.49 -5.89 -12.70
CA LEU A 224 -8.44 -6.86 -13.04
C LEU A 224 -7.76 -6.53 -14.36
N GLU A 225 -8.48 -5.93 -15.32
CA GLU A 225 -7.90 -5.51 -16.59
C GLU A 225 -6.86 -4.41 -16.41
N LEU A 226 -7.16 -3.44 -15.53
CA LEU A 226 -6.22 -2.38 -15.20
C LEU A 226 -4.97 -2.95 -14.50
N LEU A 227 -5.13 -3.88 -13.55
CA LEU A 227 -3.98 -4.55 -12.92
C LEU A 227 -3.17 -5.39 -13.92
N THR A 228 -3.81 -6.00 -14.90
CA THR A 228 -3.13 -6.72 -15.99
C THR A 228 -2.29 -5.75 -16.82
N ARG A 229 -2.81 -4.56 -17.12
CA ARG A 229 -2.01 -3.51 -17.77
C ARG A 229 -0.79 -3.10 -16.94
N TYR A 230 -0.90 -3.03 -15.61
CA TYR A 230 0.26 -2.77 -14.74
C TYR A 230 1.31 -3.87 -14.83
N ALA A 231 0.88 -5.14 -14.93
CA ALA A 231 1.79 -6.27 -15.02
C ALA A 231 2.53 -6.36 -16.36
N ASP A 232 1.86 -6.02 -17.46
CA ASP A 232 2.31 -6.35 -18.81
C ASP A 232 2.95 -5.19 -19.58
N ASN A 233 2.52 -3.95 -19.32
CA ASN A 233 2.97 -2.80 -20.10
C ASN A 233 4.18 -2.08 -19.46
N PRO A 234 5.05 -1.47 -20.28
CA PRO A 234 6.09 -0.59 -19.78
C PRO A 234 5.50 0.70 -19.21
N TYR A 235 6.19 1.29 -18.21
CA TYR A 235 5.76 2.53 -17.60
C TYR A 235 6.38 3.74 -18.29
N PRO A 236 5.58 4.66 -18.83
CA PRO A 236 6.07 5.88 -19.47
C PRO A 236 6.89 6.76 -18.50
N ARG A 237 7.76 7.58 -19.08
CA ARG A 237 8.56 8.57 -18.37
C ARG A 237 8.19 9.96 -18.86
N MET A 238 7.69 10.79 -17.95
CA MET A 238 7.32 12.19 -18.17
C MET A 238 8.32 13.08 -17.43
N ARG A 239 8.75 14.18 -18.01
CA ARG A 239 9.54 15.17 -17.29
C ARG A 239 8.63 16.07 -16.46
N TYR A 240 9.17 16.64 -15.39
CA TYR A 240 8.46 17.59 -14.54
C TYR A 240 7.88 18.76 -15.34
N ASP A 241 8.62 19.31 -16.30
CA ASP A 241 8.16 20.42 -17.14
C ASP A 241 6.91 20.05 -17.95
N GLU A 242 6.87 18.84 -18.53
CA GLU A 242 5.72 18.32 -19.27
C GLU A 242 4.49 18.16 -18.36
N ALA A 243 4.71 17.74 -17.11
CA ALA A 243 3.63 17.64 -16.11
C ALA A 243 3.07 19.01 -15.74
N VAL A 244 3.94 20.01 -15.55
CA VAL A 244 3.53 21.40 -15.28
C VAL A 244 2.72 21.96 -16.45
N GLU A 245 3.21 21.80 -17.68
CA GLU A 245 2.49 22.25 -18.90
C GLU A 245 1.12 21.55 -19.03
N THR A 246 1.07 20.24 -18.74
CA THR A 246 -0.18 19.47 -18.77
C THR A 246 -1.18 19.99 -17.75
N LEU A 247 -0.77 20.20 -16.50
CA LEU A 247 -1.62 20.74 -15.44
C LEU A 247 -2.12 22.16 -15.76
N GLN A 248 -1.24 23.03 -16.26
CA GLN A 248 -1.61 24.37 -16.70
C GLN A 248 -2.61 24.32 -17.85
N GLY A 249 -2.44 23.41 -18.81
CA GLY A 249 -3.38 23.16 -19.90
C GLY A 249 -4.78 22.71 -19.42
N MET A 250 -4.84 22.02 -18.26
CA MET A 250 -6.09 21.65 -17.57
C MET A 250 -6.66 22.77 -16.70
N GLY A 251 -6.02 23.93 -16.65
CA GLY A 251 -6.44 25.09 -15.85
C GLY A 251 -6.04 25.02 -14.37
N ILE A 252 -5.11 24.15 -14.02
CA ILE A 252 -4.55 24.03 -12.66
C ILE A 252 -3.42 25.05 -12.49
N GLU A 253 -3.51 25.84 -11.43
CA GLU A 253 -2.50 26.84 -11.11
C GLU A 253 -1.27 26.18 -10.47
N ILE A 254 -0.14 26.25 -11.15
CA ILE A 254 1.16 25.74 -10.69
C ILE A 254 2.27 26.60 -11.28
N GLU A 255 3.23 27.00 -10.45
CA GLU A 255 4.46 27.67 -10.87
C GLU A 255 5.60 26.66 -10.99
N TRP A 256 6.50 26.91 -11.94
CA TRP A 256 7.71 26.09 -12.06
C TRP A 256 8.56 26.17 -10.79
N GLY A 257 9.04 25.02 -10.33
CA GLY A 257 9.80 24.90 -9.08
C GLY A 257 8.97 24.56 -7.85
N GLN A 258 7.64 24.50 -7.97
CA GLN A 258 6.77 23.98 -6.92
C GLN A 258 6.73 22.45 -6.97
N ASP A 259 6.72 21.78 -5.81
CA ASP A 259 6.46 20.36 -5.75
C ASP A 259 4.99 20.05 -6.09
N LEU A 260 4.72 18.87 -6.63
CA LEU A 260 3.36 18.43 -6.91
C LEU A 260 2.72 17.93 -5.62
N ASP A 261 1.76 18.67 -5.11
CA ASP A 261 0.94 18.19 -4.00
C ASP A 261 -0.08 17.13 -4.47
N TYR A 262 -0.66 16.42 -3.50
CA TYR A 262 -1.64 15.36 -3.76
C TYR A 262 -2.78 15.79 -4.71
N SER A 263 -3.25 17.03 -4.63
CA SER A 263 -4.36 17.50 -5.47
C SER A 263 -3.97 17.58 -6.94
N LYS A 264 -2.75 18.02 -7.23
CA LYS A 264 -2.19 18.10 -8.58
C LYS A 264 -1.87 16.71 -9.15
N GLU A 265 -1.22 15.85 -8.34
CA GLU A 265 -0.99 14.46 -8.73
C GLU A 265 -2.29 13.74 -9.05
N LYS A 266 -3.32 13.91 -8.22
CA LYS A 266 -4.63 13.30 -8.44
C LYS A 266 -5.23 13.69 -9.79
N VAL A 267 -5.15 14.96 -10.16
CA VAL A 267 -5.67 15.43 -11.46
C VAL A 267 -4.82 14.88 -12.59
N LEU A 268 -3.49 14.95 -12.47
CA LEU A 268 -2.55 14.48 -13.50
C LEU A 268 -2.72 12.98 -13.81
N THR A 269 -2.98 12.16 -12.79
CA THR A 269 -3.01 10.69 -12.90
C THR A 269 -4.39 10.10 -13.14
N GLN A 270 -5.44 10.94 -13.19
CA GLN A 270 -6.83 10.46 -13.29
C GLN A 270 -7.06 9.57 -14.52
N ASP A 271 -6.46 9.94 -15.64
CA ASP A 271 -6.65 9.29 -16.94
C ASP A 271 -5.47 8.41 -17.36
N PHE A 272 -4.52 8.14 -16.45
CA PHE A 272 -3.43 7.22 -16.73
C PHE A 272 -3.95 5.78 -16.81
N GLU A 273 -3.48 5.02 -17.80
CA GLU A 273 -3.81 3.60 -17.94
C GLU A 273 -2.79 2.67 -17.26
N VAL A 274 -1.58 3.17 -17.02
CA VAL A 274 -0.49 2.48 -16.31
C VAL A 274 0.25 3.47 -15.44
N PRO A 275 1.05 3.04 -14.45
CA PRO A 275 1.89 3.96 -13.69
C PRO A 275 2.88 4.72 -14.59
N HIS A 276 3.16 5.99 -14.26
CA HIS A 276 4.10 6.84 -14.98
C HIS A 276 5.20 7.34 -14.05
N PHE A 277 6.44 7.31 -14.53
CA PHE A 277 7.52 8.01 -13.85
C PHE A 277 7.48 9.49 -14.18
N LEU A 278 7.54 10.32 -13.14
CA LEU A 278 7.79 11.73 -13.24
C LEU A 278 9.24 12.00 -12.85
N THR A 279 10.02 12.66 -13.72
CA THR A 279 11.47 12.74 -13.61
C THR A 279 11.98 14.17 -13.71
N HIS A 280 13.24 14.40 -13.35
CA HIS A 280 13.93 15.70 -13.49
C HIS A 280 13.15 16.83 -12.80
N TYR A 281 12.94 16.68 -11.51
CA TYR A 281 12.37 17.76 -10.71
C TYR A 281 13.38 18.90 -10.56
N PRO A 282 12.90 20.14 -10.44
CA PRO A 282 13.74 21.27 -10.09
C PRO A 282 14.50 21.03 -8.78
N LYS A 283 15.78 21.37 -8.74
CA LYS A 283 16.63 21.24 -7.55
C LYS A 283 16.04 21.87 -6.29
N ILE A 284 15.29 22.98 -6.46
CA ILE A 284 14.63 23.69 -5.37
C ILE A 284 13.47 22.93 -4.75
N ALA A 285 12.87 21.99 -5.48
CA ALA A 285 11.68 21.24 -5.06
C ALA A 285 12.00 19.91 -4.34
N LYS A 286 13.25 19.43 -4.39
CA LYS A 286 13.62 18.12 -3.85
C LYS A 286 14.74 18.18 -2.81
N PRO A 287 14.87 17.20 -1.91
CA PRO A 287 15.89 17.16 -0.86
C PRO A 287 17.32 17.18 -1.38
N PHE A 288 18.22 17.67 -0.54
CA PHE A 288 19.65 17.92 -0.83
C PHE A 288 20.43 16.67 -1.26
N TYR A 289 19.98 15.48 -0.89
CA TYR A 289 20.70 14.23 -1.16
C TYR A 289 20.54 13.71 -2.59
N HIS A 290 19.71 14.33 -3.42
CA HIS A 290 19.60 14.00 -4.84
C HIS A 290 20.74 14.62 -5.64
N ARG A 291 21.32 13.81 -6.53
CA ARG A 291 22.37 14.26 -7.44
C ARG A 291 21.83 15.31 -8.41
N VAL A 292 22.59 16.39 -8.55
CA VAL A 292 22.30 17.41 -9.57
C VAL A 292 22.52 16.81 -10.97
N ASP A 293 21.63 17.11 -11.90
CA ASP A 293 21.76 16.69 -13.29
C ASP A 293 23.02 17.34 -13.90
N PRO A 294 24.02 16.54 -14.38
CA PRO A 294 25.24 17.07 -14.95
C PRO A 294 25.02 17.85 -16.27
N ASP A 295 23.91 17.59 -16.96
CA ASP A 295 23.55 18.25 -18.22
C ASP A 295 22.78 19.56 -17.99
N ASP A 296 22.02 19.67 -16.89
CA ASP A 296 21.32 20.90 -16.51
C ASP A 296 21.22 21.04 -14.97
N GLY A 297 22.07 21.90 -14.42
CA GLY A 297 22.18 22.14 -12.97
C GLY A 297 20.92 22.70 -12.28
N ASN A 298 19.84 22.99 -13.00
CA ASN A 298 18.55 23.39 -12.42
C ASN A 298 17.73 22.20 -11.94
N TYR A 299 18.04 20.99 -12.39
CA TYR A 299 17.32 19.75 -12.09
C TYR A 299 18.14 18.78 -11.24
N VAL A 300 17.47 17.81 -10.67
CA VAL A 300 18.07 16.67 -9.97
C VAL A 300 17.64 15.35 -10.61
N LEU A 301 18.52 14.35 -10.54
CA LEU A 301 18.27 13.00 -11.04
C LEU A 301 17.42 12.21 -10.04
N CYS A 302 16.15 12.57 -9.96
CA CYS A 302 15.16 11.90 -9.13
C CYS A 302 13.92 11.53 -9.92
N HIS A 303 13.04 10.75 -9.30
CA HIS A 303 11.77 10.36 -9.89
C HIS A 303 10.74 10.09 -8.82
N ASP A 304 9.47 10.29 -9.18
CA ASP A 304 8.33 9.72 -8.48
C ASP A 304 7.60 8.79 -9.46
N LEU A 305 7.14 7.62 -9.00
CA LEU A 305 6.25 6.75 -9.76
C LEU A 305 4.83 7.04 -9.33
N LEU A 306 4.04 7.54 -10.26
CA LEU A 306 2.65 7.93 -10.05
C LEU A 306 1.71 6.84 -10.54
N ALA A 307 0.81 6.37 -9.66
CA ALA A 307 -0.21 5.38 -10.01
C ALA A 307 -1.45 6.05 -10.60
N PRO A 308 -2.13 5.37 -11.55
CA PRO A 308 -3.40 5.80 -12.16
C PRO A 308 -4.54 6.02 -11.17
N GLU A 309 -5.73 6.31 -11.70
CA GLU A 309 -6.99 6.47 -10.95
C GLU A 309 -6.95 7.59 -9.89
N GLY A 310 -6.04 8.55 -10.03
CA GLY A 310 -5.89 9.65 -9.06
C GLY A 310 -5.21 9.24 -7.75
N TYR A 311 -4.53 8.09 -7.70
CA TYR A 311 -3.77 7.68 -6.52
C TYR A 311 -2.51 8.54 -6.31
N GLY A 312 -1.84 8.97 -7.41
CA GLY A 312 -0.62 9.76 -7.34
C GLY A 312 0.60 8.93 -6.95
N GLU A 313 1.57 9.53 -6.28
CA GLU A 313 2.85 8.92 -5.93
C GLU A 313 2.71 7.64 -5.09
N ILE A 314 3.38 6.58 -5.56
CA ILE A 314 3.53 5.29 -4.86
C ILE A 314 4.99 4.92 -4.59
N ILE A 315 5.94 5.48 -5.33
CA ILE A 315 7.40 5.36 -5.11
C ILE A 315 8.03 6.71 -5.34
N GLY A 316 8.86 7.16 -4.42
CA GLY A 316 9.79 8.27 -4.61
C GLY A 316 11.23 7.77 -4.55
N GLY A 317 12.13 8.34 -5.35
CA GLY A 317 13.52 7.92 -5.36
C GLY A 317 14.41 8.78 -6.25
N GLY A 318 15.70 8.39 -6.31
CA GLY A 318 16.65 9.07 -7.18
C GLY A 318 18.07 8.63 -6.98
N GLU A 319 18.93 9.14 -7.82
CA GLU A 319 20.38 8.97 -7.68
C GLU A 319 20.91 9.88 -6.56
N ARG A 320 21.70 9.31 -5.66
CA ARG A 320 22.28 10.05 -4.54
C ARG A 320 23.46 10.89 -4.98
N THR A 321 23.62 12.07 -4.40
CA THR A 321 24.88 12.83 -4.56
C THR A 321 26.01 12.05 -3.91
N TRP A 322 27.16 12.02 -4.58
CA TRP A 322 28.39 11.37 -4.12
C TRP A 322 29.57 12.34 -4.09
N SER A 323 29.38 13.55 -4.58
CA SER A 323 30.40 14.62 -4.55
C SER A 323 30.28 15.40 -3.25
N GLU A 324 31.41 15.58 -2.56
CA GLU A 324 31.48 16.42 -1.35
C GLU A 324 31.29 17.91 -1.68
N GLU A 325 31.44 18.30 -2.95
CA GLU A 325 31.32 19.68 -3.43
C GLU A 325 29.86 20.04 -3.80
N GLU A 326 29.00 19.07 -4.07
CA GLU A 326 27.57 19.26 -4.35
C GLU A 326 26.75 19.44 -3.07
#